data_8dcee075207b8053077e40a966344e4e
#
_entry.id   8dcee075207b8053077e40a966344e4e
#
_cell.length_a   1.000
_cell.length_b   1.000
_cell.length_c   1.000
_cell.angle_alpha   90.00
_cell.angle_beta   90.00
_cell.angle_gamma   90.00
#
_symmetry.space_group_name_H-M   'P 1'
#
loop_
_entity.id
_entity.type
_entity.pdbx_description
1 polymer ?
#
loop_
_entity_poly.entity_id
_entity_poly.type
_entity_poly.pdbx_seq_one_letter_code
_entity_poly.pdbx_strand_id
1 'polypeptide(L)'
;SRTKPLMRLILNQIARRLCEEMPDRQDRRQTLLMLDEFPALGRLDFFESSLAFMAGYGIRAFLIAQSLNQVEKAYGQNNSILDNCHVRVSFATNDERTAKRVSDALGTATEMRAMKNYAGHRLSPWLGHLMVSRQETPRPLLTPGEVMQLPPTDEIVMVAGTPPIRAQKARYFQDSQLQARVLPPATPHKTDAPANGDWSAITPPSPPDITNLEHPIDEGATT
;
A
#
# COMPACT_ATOMS: atom_id res chain seq x y z
N SER A 1 12.30 -5.68 14.75
CA SER A 1 11.25 -5.94 15.73
C SER A 1 11.21 -7.43 16.05
N ARG A 2 11.26 -7.81 17.34
CA ARG A 2 11.22 -9.22 17.81
C ARG A 2 9.88 -9.89 17.48
N THR A 3 8.82 -9.13 17.32
CA THR A 3 7.46 -9.63 17.03
C THR A 3 7.22 -9.94 15.55
N LYS A 4 8.05 -9.44 14.65
CA LYS A 4 7.87 -9.60 13.20
C LYS A 4 7.76 -11.07 12.74
N PRO A 5 8.63 -12.02 13.18
CA PRO A 5 8.50 -13.43 12.80
C PRO A 5 7.18 -14.04 13.25
N LEU A 6 6.73 -13.72 14.47
CA LEU A 6 5.46 -14.20 15.01
C LEU A 6 4.26 -13.70 14.19
N MET A 7 4.23 -12.40 13.87
CA MET A 7 3.17 -11.82 13.05
C MET A 7 3.12 -12.43 11.65
N ARG A 8 4.29 -12.68 11.04
CA ARG A 8 4.37 -13.37 9.75
C ARG A 8 3.83 -14.80 9.82
N LEU A 9 4.17 -15.53 10.87
CA LEU A 9 3.66 -16.88 11.09
C LEU A 9 2.15 -16.89 11.24
N ILE A 10 1.60 -16.03 12.10
CA ILE A 10 0.15 -15.90 12.34
C ILE A 10 -0.58 -15.58 11.04
N LEU A 11 -0.12 -14.58 10.29
CA LEU A 11 -0.74 -14.18 9.02
C LEU A 11 -0.71 -15.32 7.99
N ASN A 12 0.43 -16.03 7.88
CA ASN A 12 0.51 -17.17 6.98
C ASN A 12 -0.45 -18.30 7.39
N GLN A 13 -0.56 -18.60 8.67
CA GLN A 13 -1.47 -19.64 9.18
C GLN A 13 -2.94 -19.26 8.92
N ILE A 14 -3.33 -18.02 9.24
CA ILE A 14 -4.69 -17.53 9.00
C ILE A 14 -5.00 -17.57 7.51
N ALA A 15 -4.15 -16.99 6.66
CA ALA A 15 -4.39 -16.93 5.24
C ALA A 15 -4.44 -18.33 4.60
N ARG A 16 -3.54 -19.25 4.98
CA ARG A 16 -3.58 -20.64 4.52
C ARG A 16 -4.87 -21.33 4.94
N ARG A 17 -5.23 -21.25 6.22
CA ARG A 17 -6.44 -21.89 6.76
C ARG A 17 -7.71 -21.40 6.07
N LEU A 18 -7.81 -20.10 5.82
CA LEU A 18 -8.96 -19.51 5.13
C LEU A 18 -9.01 -19.85 3.62
N CYS A 19 -7.89 -20.25 3.03
CA CYS A 19 -7.80 -20.65 1.62
C CYS A 19 -7.76 -22.17 1.39
N GLU A 20 -7.87 -23.00 2.43
CA GLU A 20 -7.84 -24.47 2.29
C GLU A 20 -9.09 -25.01 1.59
N GLU A 21 -10.24 -24.51 1.98
CA GLU A 21 -11.53 -24.99 1.46
C GLU A 21 -12.29 -23.83 0.84
N MET A 22 -12.78 -24.03 -0.40
CA MET A 22 -13.61 -23.04 -1.04
C MET A 22 -15.03 -23.11 -0.44
N PRO A 23 -15.49 -22.06 0.26
CA PRO A 23 -16.77 -22.09 0.92
C PRO A 23 -17.91 -22.11 -0.12
N ASP A 24 -18.98 -22.84 0.18
CA ASP A 24 -20.21 -22.77 -0.61
C ASP A 24 -20.76 -21.35 -0.66
N ARG A 25 -21.44 -21.00 -1.77
CA ARG A 25 -21.94 -19.64 -1.97
C ARG A 25 -22.86 -19.15 -0.85
N GLN A 26 -23.58 -20.06 -0.19
CA GLN A 26 -24.54 -19.73 0.88
C GLN A 26 -23.87 -19.50 2.23
N ASP A 27 -22.72 -20.18 2.50
CA ASP A 27 -22.01 -20.09 3.78
C ASP A 27 -20.76 -19.18 3.72
N ARG A 28 -20.62 -18.42 2.66
CA ARG A 28 -19.43 -17.61 2.42
C ARG A 28 -19.36 -16.42 3.37
N ARG A 29 -18.65 -16.59 4.47
CA ARG A 29 -18.30 -15.47 5.35
C ARG A 29 -17.29 -14.57 4.67
N GLN A 30 -17.58 -13.26 4.68
CA GLN A 30 -16.65 -12.28 4.15
C GLN A 30 -15.66 -11.87 5.23
N THR A 31 -14.38 -12.01 4.95
CA THR A 31 -13.30 -11.64 5.86
C THR A 31 -12.54 -10.44 5.25
N LEU A 32 -12.42 -9.35 6.01
CA LEU A 32 -11.57 -8.23 5.64
C LEU A 32 -10.21 -8.40 6.35
N LEU A 33 -9.17 -8.54 5.55
CA LEU A 33 -7.79 -8.55 6.04
C LEU A 33 -7.21 -7.14 5.88
N MET A 34 -7.22 -6.38 6.97
CA MET A 34 -6.68 -5.02 7.00
C MET A 34 -5.25 -5.04 7.51
N LEU A 35 -4.30 -4.70 6.64
CA LEU A 35 -2.86 -4.70 6.94
C LEU A 35 -2.34 -3.27 6.87
N ASP A 36 -2.24 -2.63 8.04
CA ASP A 36 -1.59 -1.34 8.19
C ASP A 36 -0.07 -1.53 8.10
N GLU A 37 0.59 -0.67 7.31
CA GLU A 37 2.03 -0.73 7.05
C GLU A 37 2.51 -2.13 6.59
N PHE A 38 1.73 -2.79 5.70
CA PHE A 38 2.00 -4.18 5.29
C PHE A 38 3.43 -4.43 4.78
N PRO A 39 4.14 -3.47 4.11
CA PRO A 39 5.51 -3.70 3.67
C PRO A 39 6.51 -3.90 4.81
N ALA A 40 6.18 -3.42 6.03
CA ALA A 40 7.03 -3.58 7.21
C ALA A 40 7.20 -5.05 7.62
N LEU A 41 6.25 -5.91 7.25
CA LEU A 41 6.35 -7.35 7.46
C LEU A 41 7.41 -8.02 6.56
N GLY A 42 7.87 -7.32 5.51
CA GLY A 42 8.73 -7.86 4.45
C GLY A 42 7.94 -8.79 3.53
N ARG A 43 8.64 -9.46 2.62
CA ARG A 43 8.01 -10.34 1.63
C ARG A 43 7.29 -11.53 2.28
N LEU A 44 6.03 -11.70 1.96
CA LEU A 44 5.18 -12.82 2.31
C LEU A 44 4.81 -13.55 1.01
N ASP A 45 5.61 -14.55 0.62
CA ASP A 45 5.49 -15.22 -0.69
C ASP A 45 4.11 -15.84 -0.89
N PHE A 46 3.59 -16.51 0.14
CA PHE A 46 2.25 -17.09 0.10
C PHE A 46 1.18 -15.99 -0.11
N PHE A 47 1.32 -14.86 0.55
CA PHE A 47 0.36 -13.77 0.45
C PHE A 47 0.36 -13.15 -0.95
N GLU A 48 1.53 -12.88 -1.52
CA GLU A 48 1.65 -12.34 -2.88
C GLU A 48 0.99 -13.25 -3.92
N SER A 49 1.27 -14.55 -3.84
CA SER A 49 0.67 -15.52 -4.77
C SER A 49 -0.83 -15.72 -4.56
N SER A 50 -1.31 -15.65 -3.31
CA SER A 50 -2.71 -15.88 -2.97
C SER A 50 -3.60 -14.68 -3.26
N LEU A 51 -3.06 -13.46 -3.30
CA LEU A 51 -3.82 -12.22 -3.44
C LEU A 51 -4.75 -12.23 -4.67
N ALA A 52 -4.31 -12.86 -5.76
CA ALA A 52 -5.07 -12.98 -7.00
C ALA A 52 -6.38 -13.77 -6.84
N PHE A 53 -6.42 -14.76 -5.93
CA PHE A 53 -7.57 -15.65 -5.76
C PHE A 53 -8.26 -15.57 -4.40
N MET A 54 -7.72 -14.84 -3.43
CA MET A 54 -8.30 -14.65 -2.09
C MET A 54 -9.77 -14.22 -2.13
N ALA A 55 -10.14 -13.39 -3.11
CA ALA A 55 -11.52 -12.97 -3.31
C ALA A 55 -12.47 -14.15 -3.55
N GLY A 56 -12.00 -15.22 -4.21
CA GLY A 56 -12.71 -16.48 -4.39
C GLY A 56 -13.08 -17.14 -3.07
N TYR A 57 -12.26 -17.04 -2.04
CA TYR A 57 -12.47 -17.58 -0.70
C TYR A 57 -13.20 -16.60 0.26
N GLY A 58 -13.69 -15.47 -0.25
CA GLY A 58 -14.39 -14.47 0.57
C GLY A 58 -13.45 -13.55 1.34
N ILE A 59 -12.14 -13.57 1.04
CA ILE A 59 -11.16 -12.72 1.71
C ILE A 59 -10.92 -11.49 0.86
N ARG A 60 -11.00 -10.32 1.48
CA ARG A 60 -10.66 -9.03 0.86
C ARG A 60 -9.48 -8.44 1.61
N ALA A 61 -8.41 -8.14 0.88
CA ALA A 61 -7.24 -7.51 1.45
C ALA A 61 -7.33 -5.98 1.32
N PHE A 62 -7.11 -5.27 2.42
CA PHE A 62 -6.94 -3.83 2.49
C PHE A 62 -5.51 -3.54 2.91
N LEU A 63 -4.68 -3.14 1.93
CA LEU A 63 -3.25 -2.96 2.09
C LEU A 63 -2.92 -1.48 2.21
N ILE A 64 -2.25 -1.09 3.28
CA ILE A 64 -1.83 0.28 3.52
C ILE A 64 -0.30 0.34 3.48
N ALA A 65 0.23 1.31 2.75
CA ALA A 65 1.65 1.60 2.66
C ALA A 65 1.87 3.12 2.55
N GLN A 66 2.97 3.62 3.06
CA GLN A 66 3.29 5.04 2.99
C GLN A 66 3.81 5.45 1.61
N SER A 67 4.47 4.52 0.90
CA SER A 67 4.95 4.74 -0.46
C SER A 67 5.04 3.43 -1.23
N LEU A 68 5.02 3.53 -2.57
CA LEU A 68 5.26 2.39 -3.44
C LEU A 68 6.70 1.88 -3.35
N ASN A 69 7.66 2.73 -3.01
CA ASN A 69 9.04 2.33 -2.76
C ASN A 69 9.16 1.30 -1.64
N GLN A 70 8.35 1.40 -0.59
CA GLN A 70 8.34 0.40 0.49
C GLN A 70 7.84 -0.96 -0.02
N VAL A 71 6.83 -0.96 -0.89
CA VAL A 71 6.32 -2.18 -1.52
C VAL A 71 7.39 -2.80 -2.41
N GLU A 72 8.03 -2.00 -3.27
CA GLU A 72 9.11 -2.45 -4.15
C GLU A 72 10.33 -2.97 -3.38
N LYS A 73 10.68 -2.34 -2.26
CA LYS A 73 11.75 -2.81 -1.37
C LYS A 73 11.45 -4.17 -0.75
N ALA A 74 10.19 -4.43 -0.40
CA ALA A 74 9.78 -5.68 0.24
C ALA A 74 9.56 -6.82 -0.76
N TYR A 75 8.96 -6.53 -1.92
CA TYR A 75 8.50 -7.52 -2.89
C TYR A 75 9.28 -7.53 -4.21
N GLY A 76 10.15 -6.54 -4.43
CA GLY A 76 10.87 -6.34 -5.68
C GLY A 76 10.10 -5.46 -6.66
N GLN A 77 10.79 -5.01 -7.72
CA GLN A 77 10.18 -4.11 -8.74
C GLN A 77 9.09 -4.81 -9.57
N ASN A 78 9.25 -6.12 -9.80
CA ASN A 78 8.34 -6.92 -10.62
C ASN A 78 7.35 -7.70 -9.75
N ASN A 79 6.74 -7.05 -8.74
CA ASN A 79 5.73 -7.67 -7.91
C ASN A 79 4.32 -7.49 -8.48
N SER A 80 3.42 -8.42 -8.17
CA SER A 80 2.03 -8.42 -8.63
C SER A 80 1.05 -7.78 -7.65
N ILE A 81 1.54 -7.17 -6.56
CA ILE A 81 0.66 -6.63 -5.50
C ILE A 81 -0.31 -5.58 -6.06
N LEU A 82 0.22 -4.61 -6.81
CA LEU A 82 -0.63 -3.54 -7.36
C LEU A 82 -1.58 -4.04 -8.46
N ASP A 83 -1.17 -5.05 -9.22
CA ASP A 83 -1.98 -5.60 -10.31
C ASP A 83 -3.24 -6.31 -9.76
N ASN A 84 -3.12 -6.86 -8.55
CA ASN A 84 -4.23 -7.50 -7.84
C ASN A 84 -5.09 -6.52 -7.01
N CYS A 85 -4.73 -5.22 -6.98
CA CYS A 85 -5.50 -4.18 -6.31
C CYS A 85 -6.44 -3.48 -7.29
N HIS A 86 -7.70 -3.91 -7.34
CA HIS A 86 -8.74 -3.33 -8.21
C HIS A 86 -9.16 -1.92 -7.79
N VAL A 87 -9.03 -1.60 -6.52
CA VAL A 87 -9.28 -0.28 -5.96
C VAL A 87 -7.96 0.24 -5.39
N ARG A 88 -7.56 1.44 -5.79
CA ARG A 88 -6.36 2.12 -5.29
C ARG A 88 -6.75 3.51 -4.83
N VAL A 89 -6.38 3.86 -3.61
CA VAL A 89 -6.57 5.18 -3.03
C VAL A 89 -5.20 5.81 -2.81
N SER A 90 -5.01 7.00 -3.33
CA SER A 90 -3.74 7.73 -3.23
C SER A 90 -3.96 9.09 -2.60
N PHE A 91 -3.10 9.44 -1.67
CA PHE A 91 -3.04 10.75 -1.03
C PHE A 91 -1.84 11.55 -1.56
N ALA A 92 -1.69 12.79 -1.10
CA ALA A 92 -0.45 13.53 -1.32
C ALA A 92 0.74 12.71 -0.78
N THR A 93 1.82 12.66 -1.56
CA THR A 93 3.02 11.91 -1.22
C THR A 93 4.25 12.77 -1.41
N ASN A 94 5.27 12.58 -0.56
CA ASN A 94 6.57 13.23 -0.72
C ASN A 94 7.54 12.42 -1.59
N ASP A 95 7.12 11.21 -2.03
CA ASP A 95 7.93 10.34 -2.87
C ASP A 95 7.64 10.59 -4.36
N GLU A 96 8.64 11.12 -5.08
CA GLU A 96 8.53 11.45 -6.51
C GLU A 96 8.18 10.25 -7.38
N ARG A 97 8.69 9.05 -7.08
CA ARG A 97 8.38 7.83 -7.84
C ARG A 97 6.93 7.45 -7.68
N THR A 98 6.41 7.50 -6.46
CA THR A 98 5.00 7.26 -6.18
C THR A 98 4.13 8.29 -6.90
N ALA A 99 4.48 9.59 -6.81
CA ALA A 99 3.76 10.66 -7.48
C ALA A 99 3.74 10.46 -9.01
N LYS A 100 4.90 10.12 -9.60
CA LYS A 100 4.99 9.82 -11.03
C LYS A 100 4.10 8.62 -11.42
N ARG A 101 4.13 7.54 -10.66
CA ARG A 101 3.35 6.34 -10.95
C ARG A 101 1.84 6.58 -10.83
N VAL A 102 1.42 7.42 -9.88
CA VAL A 102 0.02 7.87 -9.76
C VAL A 102 -0.36 8.73 -10.98
N SER A 103 0.47 9.70 -11.34
CA SER A 103 0.27 10.56 -12.52
C SER A 103 0.12 9.74 -13.81
N ASP A 104 1.02 8.79 -14.04
CA ASP A 104 1.01 7.91 -15.22
C ASP A 104 -0.28 7.04 -15.24
N ALA A 105 -0.71 6.54 -14.08
CA ALA A 105 -1.92 5.72 -13.95
C ALA A 105 -3.22 6.51 -14.17
N LEU A 106 -3.21 7.82 -13.91
CA LEU A 106 -4.36 8.71 -14.17
C LEU A 106 -4.56 8.97 -15.66
N GLY A 107 -3.51 8.85 -16.46
CA GLY A 107 -3.53 9.10 -17.90
C GLY A 107 -3.44 10.57 -18.26
N THR A 108 -3.74 10.85 -19.54
CA THR A 108 -3.61 12.18 -20.13
C THR A 108 -4.95 12.68 -20.67
N ALA A 109 -5.14 14.00 -20.64
CA ALA A 109 -6.23 14.68 -21.34
C ALA A 109 -5.65 15.60 -22.41
N THR A 110 -6.42 15.86 -23.46
CA THR A 110 -6.05 16.79 -24.52
C THR A 110 -6.45 18.21 -24.12
N GLU A 111 -5.46 19.10 -23.98
CA GLU A 111 -5.69 20.52 -23.78
C GLU A 111 -5.53 21.29 -25.09
N MET A 112 -6.47 22.17 -25.38
CA MET A 112 -6.33 23.14 -26.48
C MET A 112 -5.51 24.33 -26.00
N ARG A 113 -4.26 24.43 -26.47
CA ARG A 113 -3.43 25.62 -26.25
C ARG A 113 -3.49 26.55 -27.43
N ALA A 114 -3.86 27.81 -27.18
CA ALA A 114 -3.74 28.85 -28.16
C ALA A 114 -2.31 29.38 -28.17
N MET A 115 -1.55 29.07 -29.22
CA MET A 115 -0.26 29.72 -29.47
C MET A 115 -0.49 31.00 -30.26
N LYS A 116 -0.12 32.11 -29.68
CA LYS A 116 -0.08 33.42 -30.36
C LYS A 116 1.29 33.58 -31.01
N ASN A 117 1.38 33.35 -32.31
CA ASN A 117 2.61 33.63 -33.06
C ASN A 117 2.48 35.01 -33.67
N TYR A 118 3.39 35.89 -33.30
CA TYR A 118 3.54 37.20 -33.92
C TYR A 118 4.42 37.05 -35.18
N ALA A 119 3.82 37.09 -36.35
CA ALA A 119 4.52 37.21 -37.60
C ALA A 119 4.43 38.67 -38.05
N GLY A 120 5.41 39.49 -37.73
CA GLY A 120 5.47 40.88 -38.15
C GLY A 120 6.87 41.47 -38.01
N HIS A 121 7.25 42.36 -38.97
CA HIS A 121 8.50 43.07 -38.90
C HIS A 121 8.44 44.07 -37.74
N ARG A 122 9.47 44.13 -36.92
CA ARG A 122 9.55 44.90 -35.67
C ARG A 122 9.36 46.41 -35.84
N LEU A 123 9.36 46.90 -37.10
CA LEU A 123 9.26 48.32 -37.48
C LEU A 123 7.94 48.71 -38.16
N SER A 124 6.98 47.79 -38.34
CA SER A 124 5.69 48.09 -39.01
C SER A 124 4.53 47.47 -38.22
N PRO A 125 4.02 48.17 -37.18
CA PRO A 125 2.92 47.69 -36.34
C PRO A 125 1.61 47.41 -37.08
N TRP A 126 1.39 48.01 -38.24
CA TRP A 126 0.14 47.93 -39.05
C TRP A 126 0.05 46.66 -39.92
N LEU A 127 1.17 45.93 -40.10
CA LEU A 127 1.26 44.70 -40.90
C LEU A 127 1.38 43.44 -40.04
N GLY A 128 1.21 43.56 -38.74
CA GLY A 128 1.27 42.45 -37.83
C GLY A 128 0.01 41.58 -37.90
N HIS A 129 0.07 40.44 -38.57
CA HIS A 129 -0.98 39.44 -38.49
C HIS A 129 -0.79 38.58 -37.24
N LEU A 130 -1.77 38.67 -36.31
CA LEU A 130 -1.86 37.79 -35.14
C LEU A 130 -2.36 36.42 -35.61
N MET A 131 -1.46 35.47 -35.80
CA MET A 131 -1.83 34.11 -36.13
C MET A 131 -2.10 33.37 -34.81
N VAL A 132 -3.36 33.09 -34.49
CA VAL A 132 -3.74 32.25 -33.37
C VAL A 132 -3.81 30.79 -33.87
N SER A 133 -2.77 30.04 -33.63
CA SER A 133 -2.77 28.58 -33.87
C SER A 133 -3.31 27.87 -32.64
N ARG A 134 -4.34 27.07 -32.78
CA ARG A 134 -4.84 26.18 -31.74
C ARG A 134 -4.13 24.84 -31.93
N GLN A 135 -3.32 24.45 -30.97
CA GLN A 135 -2.64 23.16 -30.98
C GLN A 135 -3.17 22.30 -29.82
N GLU A 136 -3.59 21.11 -30.17
CA GLU A 136 -3.94 20.08 -29.20
C GLU A 136 -2.65 19.51 -28.61
N THR A 137 -2.49 19.60 -27.29
CA THR A 137 -1.33 19.07 -26.60
C THR A 137 -1.81 18.10 -25.51
N PRO A 138 -1.29 16.86 -25.49
CA PRO A 138 -1.60 15.94 -24.40
C PRO A 138 -0.97 16.45 -23.11
N ARG A 139 -1.75 16.50 -22.03
CA ARG A 139 -1.30 16.85 -20.69
C ARG A 139 -1.73 15.75 -19.72
N PRO A 140 -0.87 15.31 -18.78
CA PRO A 140 -1.30 14.44 -17.67
C PRO A 140 -2.49 15.05 -16.94
N LEU A 141 -3.48 14.24 -16.55
CA LEU A 141 -4.63 14.71 -15.75
C LEU A 141 -4.17 15.40 -14.47
N LEU A 142 -3.14 14.84 -13.81
CA LEU A 142 -2.36 15.49 -12.77
C LEU A 142 -0.89 15.21 -13.04
N THR A 143 -0.09 16.24 -13.05
CA THR A 143 1.38 16.09 -13.10
C THR A 143 1.89 15.50 -11.79
N PRO A 144 3.08 14.88 -11.75
CA PRO A 144 3.67 14.39 -10.50
C PRO A 144 3.74 15.47 -9.40
N GLY A 145 4.08 16.71 -9.78
CA GLY A 145 4.08 17.84 -8.86
C GLY A 145 2.71 18.18 -8.28
N GLU A 146 1.65 18.10 -9.09
CA GLU A 146 0.28 18.31 -8.63
C GLU A 146 -0.19 17.19 -7.71
N VAL A 147 0.25 15.94 -7.93
CA VAL A 147 0.00 14.81 -7.02
C VAL A 147 0.67 15.04 -5.66
N MET A 148 1.92 15.52 -5.66
CA MET A 148 2.64 15.86 -4.43
C MET A 148 1.99 17.02 -3.66
N GLN A 149 1.34 17.93 -4.37
CA GLN A 149 0.69 19.13 -3.83
C GLN A 149 -0.81 18.97 -3.59
N LEU A 150 -1.33 17.75 -3.64
CA LEU A 150 -2.75 17.51 -3.33
C LEU A 150 -3.10 18.08 -1.95
N PRO A 151 -4.24 18.79 -1.81
CA PRO A 151 -4.70 19.25 -0.51
C PRO A 151 -4.80 18.11 0.50
N PRO A 152 -4.49 18.36 1.78
CA PRO A 152 -4.54 17.32 2.83
C PRO A 152 -5.92 16.68 3.00
N THR A 153 -6.97 17.35 2.52
CA THR A 153 -8.36 16.88 2.54
C THR A 153 -8.72 15.98 1.39
N ASP A 154 -7.92 15.98 0.33
CA ASP A 154 -8.26 15.33 -0.93
C ASP A 154 -7.58 13.96 -1.06
N GLU A 155 -8.23 13.12 -1.83
CA GLU A 155 -7.72 11.80 -2.23
C GLU A 155 -8.06 11.52 -3.69
N ILE A 156 -7.30 10.62 -4.29
CA ILE A 156 -7.55 10.11 -5.63
C ILE A 156 -7.91 8.65 -5.52
N VAL A 157 -9.09 8.31 -5.99
CA VAL A 157 -9.61 6.95 -6.02
C VAL A 157 -9.59 6.45 -7.46
N MET A 158 -8.90 5.35 -7.67
CA MET A 158 -8.82 4.65 -8.95
C MET A 158 -9.48 3.28 -8.79
N VAL A 159 -10.50 3.02 -9.60
CA VAL A 159 -11.20 1.74 -9.64
C VAL A 159 -11.02 1.17 -11.03
N ALA A 160 -10.63 -0.10 -11.14
CA ALA A 160 -10.44 -0.75 -12.43
C ALA A 160 -11.71 -0.67 -13.28
N GLY A 161 -11.57 -0.20 -14.53
CA GLY A 161 -12.69 -0.05 -15.46
C GLY A 161 -13.52 1.24 -15.31
N THR A 162 -13.13 2.15 -14.40
CA THR A 162 -13.81 3.44 -14.24
C THR A 162 -12.84 4.62 -14.33
N PRO A 163 -13.28 5.79 -14.78
CA PRO A 163 -12.46 6.99 -14.71
C PRO A 163 -12.02 7.30 -13.28
N PRO A 164 -10.81 7.86 -13.09
CA PRO A 164 -10.34 8.22 -11.77
C PRO A 164 -11.22 9.30 -11.12
N ILE A 165 -11.38 9.21 -9.81
CA ILE A 165 -12.22 10.09 -9.01
C ILE A 165 -11.35 10.88 -8.05
N ARG A 166 -11.48 12.21 -8.04
CA ARG A 166 -10.95 13.06 -6.98
C ARG A 166 -12.03 13.21 -5.92
N ALA A 167 -11.76 12.76 -4.70
CA ALA A 167 -12.70 12.75 -3.59
C ALA A 167 -12.13 13.48 -2.38
N GLN A 168 -12.98 13.73 -1.39
CA GLN A 168 -12.56 14.22 -0.08
C GLN A 168 -12.40 13.05 0.89
N LYS A 169 -11.35 13.08 1.70
CA LYS A 169 -11.10 12.08 2.74
C LYS A 169 -12.24 12.03 3.76
N ALA A 170 -12.75 10.84 3.99
CA ALA A 170 -13.70 10.63 5.07
C ALA A 170 -13.03 10.84 6.44
N ARG A 171 -13.60 11.72 7.26
CA ARG A 171 -13.14 11.99 8.63
C ARG A 171 -14.17 11.46 9.60
N TYR A 172 -13.87 10.36 10.28
CA TYR A 172 -14.82 9.69 11.17
C TYR A 172 -15.40 10.60 12.26
N PHE A 173 -14.61 11.57 12.73
CA PHE A 173 -15.02 12.54 13.74
C PHE A 173 -15.91 13.69 13.22
N GLN A 174 -16.10 13.79 11.90
CA GLN A 174 -16.98 14.77 11.25
C GLN A 174 -18.22 14.12 10.64
N ASP A 175 -18.19 12.81 10.42
CA ASP A 175 -19.30 12.05 9.86
C ASP A 175 -20.10 11.38 10.99
N SER A 176 -21.38 11.73 11.12
CA SER A 176 -22.25 11.23 12.18
C SER A 176 -22.46 9.71 12.14
N GLN A 177 -22.47 9.13 10.94
CA GLN A 177 -22.64 7.67 10.78
C GLN A 177 -21.39 6.92 11.21
N LEU A 178 -20.20 7.44 10.87
CA LEU A 178 -18.93 6.86 11.30
C LEU A 178 -18.70 7.06 12.80
N GLN A 179 -19.07 8.23 13.32
CA GLN A 179 -18.96 8.55 14.75
C GLN A 179 -19.84 7.64 15.62
N ALA A 180 -21.05 7.32 15.15
CA ALA A 180 -21.95 6.40 15.84
C ALA A 180 -21.40 4.96 15.95
N ARG A 181 -20.42 4.60 15.14
CA ARG A 181 -19.76 3.29 15.15
C ARG A 181 -18.52 3.24 16.04
N VAL A 182 -18.08 4.37 16.57
CA VAL A 182 -16.91 4.42 17.47
C VAL A 182 -17.31 3.85 18.81
N LEU A 183 -16.69 2.72 19.16
CA LEU A 183 -16.88 2.10 20.47
C LEU A 183 -16.02 2.83 21.53
N PRO A 184 -16.47 2.83 22.79
CA PRO A 184 -15.64 3.33 23.88
C PRO A 184 -14.32 2.52 23.95
N PRO A 185 -13.25 3.09 24.48
CA PRO A 185 -11.98 2.38 24.68
C PRO A 185 -12.24 1.07 25.45
N ALA A 186 -11.61 -0.01 25.01
CA ALA A 186 -11.68 -1.28 25.71
C ALA A 186 -11.18 -1.04 27.16
N THR A 187 -12.03 -1.33 28.13
CA THR A 187 -11.60 -1.37 29.51
C THR A 187 -10.53 -2.45 29.62
N PRO A 188 -9.31 -2.12 30.13
CA PRO A 188 -8.34 -3.17 30.34
C PRO A 188 -8.96 -4.19 31.29
N HIS A 189 -9.25 -5.38 30.79
CA HIS A 189 -9.50 -6.49 31.68
C HIS A 189 -8.25 -6.58 32.57
N LYS A 190 -8.40 -6.29 33.84
CA LYS A 190 -7.49 -6.84 34.83
C LYS A 190 -7.71 -8.35 34.71
N THR A 191 -6.90 -8.97 33.86
CA THR A 191 -6.72 -10.38 33.94
C THR A 191 -6.06 -10.59 35.30
N ASP A 192 -6.85 -11.00 36.29
CA ASP A 192 -6.29 -11.79 37.36
C ASP A 192 -5.72 -12.99 36.62
N ALA A 193 -4.48 -12.86 36.16
CA ALA A 193 -3.78 -13.94 35.50
C ALA A 193 -3.87 -15.11 36.48
N PRO A 194 -4.44 -16.25 36.10
CA PRO A 194 -4.40 -17.38 36.99
C PRO A 194 -2.95 -17.59 37.39
N ALA A 195 -2.68 -17.59 38.68
CA ALA A 195 -1.31 -17.71 39.20
C ALA A 195 -0.60 -18.98 38.67
N ASN A 196 -1.34 -19.89 38.06
CA ASN A 196 -0.87 -21.09 37.43
C ASN A 196 -1.49 -21.20 36.03
N GLY A 197 -0.80 -20.73 35.01
CA GLY A 197 -1.09 -21.10 33.62
C GLY A 197 -0.65 -22.58 33.39
N ASP A 198 -1.25 -23.23 32.39
CA ASP A 198 -0.89 -24.64 31.99
C ASP A 198 0.61 -24.83 31.73
N TRP A 199 1.33 -23.70 31.50
CA TRP A 199 2.78 -23.68 31.25
C TRP A 199 3.61 -23.50 32.53
N SER A 200 3.02 -23.19 33.68
CA SER A 200 3.74 -22.95 34.93
C SER A 200 4.36 -24.23 35.51
N ALA A 201 3.85 -25.38 35.13
CA ALA A 201 4.39 -26.68 35.49
C ALA A 201 5.52 -27.19 34.56
N ILE A 202 5.78 -26.48 33.45
CA ILE A 202 6.80 -26.88 32.48
C ILE A 202 8.11 -26.20 32.88
N THR A 203 9.04 -27.00 33.38
CA THR A 203 10.41 -26.56 33.64
C THR A 203 11.07 -26.20 32.32
N PRO A 204 11.56 -24.95 32.12
CA PRO A 204 12.26 -24.61 30.89
C PRO A 204 13.46 -25.56 30.71
N PRO A 205 13.76 -26.00 29.48
CA PRO A 205 14.93 -26.82 29.22
C PRO A 205 16.18 -26.10 29.71
N SER A 206 17.08 -26.84 30.35
CA SER A 206 18.37 -26.29 30.76
C SER A 206 19.07 -25.68 29.55
N PRO A 207 19.67 -24.49 29.68
CA PRO A 207 20.43 -23.91 28.59
C PRO A 207 21.50 -24.94 28.13
N PRO A 208 21.73 -25.04 26.81
CA PRO A 208 22.76 -25.95 26.32
C PRO A 208 24.11 -25.57 26.93
N ASP A 209 24.87 -26.57 27.35
CA ASP A 209 26.22 -26.38 27.87
C ASP A 209 27.12 -25.93 26.69
N ILE A 210 27.41 -24.64 26.68
CA ILE A 210 28.24 -24.00 25.64
C ILE A 210 29.74 -24.06 25.96
N THR A 211 30.12 -24.69 27.06
CA THR A 211 31.53 -24.77 27.51
C THR A 211 32.41 -25.59 26.54
N ASN A 212 31.84 -26.36 25.63
CA ASN A 212 32.58 -27.21 24.68
C ASN A 212 32.57 -26.69 23.23
N LEU A 213 32.24 -25.42 23.01
CA LEU A 213 32.24 -24.82 21.64
C LEU A 213 33.53 -24.06 21.30
N GLU A 214 34.59 -24.21 22.11
CA GLU A 214 35.93 -23.76 21.68
C GLU A 214 36.51 -24.81 20.70
N HIS A 215 36.17 -24.70 19.44
CA HIS A 215 36.98 -25.28 18.38
C HIS A 215 38.27 -24.47 18.28
N PRO A 216 39.43 -25.11 18.40
CA PRO A 216 40.70 -24.44 18.12
C PRO A 216 40.69 -24.01 16.64
N ILE A 217 40.91 -22.74 16.44
CA ILE A 217 41.23 -22.18 15.11
C ILE A 217 42.54 -22.80 14.71
N ASP A 218 42.52 -23.68 13.73
CA ASP A 218 43.71 -24.30 13.14
C ASP A 218 44.46 -23.23 12.34
N GLU A 219 45.42 -22.52 13.00
CA GLU A 219 46.40 -21.70 12.36
C GLU A 219 47.49 -22.61 11.81
N GLY A 220 47.34 -23.00 10.56
CA GLY A 220 48.43 -23.78 9.98
C GLY A 220 48.25 -24.17 8.53
N ALA A 221 48.62 -23.27 7.62
CA ALA A 221 49.31 -23.60 6.37
C ALA A 221 49.74 -22.37 5.56
N THR A 222 50.83 -21.76 5.97
CA THR A 222 51.70 -21.05 5.03
C THR A 222 52.69 -22.06 4.46
N THR A 223 52.60 -22.36 3.19
CA THR A 223 53.70 -22.57 2.23
C THR A 223 53.15 -22.47 0.83
#